data_ba5c8d881c2aad18abdb497ee5cbd545
#
_entry.id   ba5c8d881c2aad18abdb497ee5cbd545
#
_cell.length_a   1.000
_cell.length_b   1.000
_cell.length_c   1.000
_cell.angle_alpha   90.00
_cell.angle_beta   90.00
_cell.angle_gamma   90.00
#
_symmetry.space_group_name_H-M   'P 1'
#
loop_
_entity.id
_entity.type
_entity.pdbx_description
1 polymer ?
#
loop_
_entity_poly.entity_id
_entity_poly.type
_entity_poly.pdbx_seq_one_letter_code
_entity_poly.pdbx_strand_id
1 'polypeptide(L)'
;MLEKIKNKVLSGKRVSKVDAVELFKSDDIFSLGKLASSVAEKKNGQQVFFIRNRHINPTNICVNRCRFCAFSRSKGEEGAFELTIEEIIEKLQPYYSDVSNPPSTPFSKGGKEGIREVHIVGGLHPDWTFEYYLNMLSAIKKKFPEIHIKAFTAVEIDYLSRISGLNLEETLSTLKKHGLDVMPGGGAEIFNSKVRNRLCPEKISGERWLEIMEMAHGLGIKTNATMLYGHIETYEDRVDHLLKLRGLQDKTGGFQAFVPLAYHPKGNDVGGSFSSGIDDLKTIAVSRIVLDNVDHITAYWIMLGEKISQLSLLFGADDLSGTIIEEKITHSAGALSSESMTPEELSHLIIMAGKVPVERDSFYREV
;
A
#
# COMPACT_ATOMS: atom_id res chain seq x y z
N MET A 1 -9.28 25.18 19.33
CA MET A 1 -8.99 23.76 19.57
C MET A 1 -7.72 23.35 18.82
N LEU A 2 -7.59 23.65 17.52
CA LEU A 2 -6.42 23.30 16.70
C LEU A 2 -5.07 23.77 17.31
N GLU A 3 -4.98 25.00 17.83
CA GLU A 3 -3.76 25.52 18.48
C GLU A 3 -3.31 24.70 19.71
N LYS A 4 -4.25 24.15 20.50
CA LYS A 4 -3.89 23.26 21.62
C LYS A 4 -3.30 21.95 21.13
N ILE A 5 -3.89 21.38 20.08
CA ILE A 5 -3.41 20.13 19.46
C ILE A 5 -2.05 20.37 18.82
N LYS A 6 -1.88 21.49 18.11
CA LYS A 6 -0.60 21.89 17.51
C LYS A 6 0.52 21.98 18.56
N ASN A 7 0.28 22.69 19.68
CA ASN A 7 1.26 22.80 20.77
C ASN A 7 1.60 21.42 21.37
N LYS A 8 0.61 20.53 21.47
CA LYS A 8 0.78 19.15 21.91
C LYS A 8 1.72 18.37 20.98
N VAL A 9 1.45 18.42 19.68
CA VAL A 9 2.25 17.73 18.64
C VAL A 9 3.68 18.29 18.59
N LEU A 10 3.84 19.62 18.55
CA LEU A 10 5.15 20.26 18.49
C LEU A 10 6.00 19.99 19.74
N SER A 11 5.37 19.77 20.91
CA SER A 11 6.06 19.34 22.13
C SER A 11 6.37 17.83 22.19
N GLY A 12 6.11 17.08 21.11
CA GLY A 12 6.38 15.65 21.04
C GLY A 12 5.36 14.76 21.79
N LYS A 13 4.23 15.33 22.18
CA LYS A 13 3.14 14.58 22.86
C LYS A 13 2.18 13.98 21.84
N ARG A 14 1.76 12.75 22.08
CA ARG A 14 0.81 12.03 21.24
C ARG A 14 -0.57 12.62 21.30
N VAL A 15 -1.21 12.68 20.13
CA VAL A 15 -2.63 13.03 20.04
C VAL A 15 -3.52 11.89 20.56
N SER A 16 -4.60 12.25 21.24
CA SER A 16 -5.66 11.35 21.67
C SER A 16 -6.66 11.09 20.55
N LYS A 17 -7.58 10.13 20.76
CA LYS A 17 -8.71 9.91 19.84
C LYS A 17 -9.52 11.18 19.61
N VAL A 18 -9.84 11.90 20.67
CA VAL A 18 -10.61 13.17 20.58
C VAL A 18 -9.85 14.21 19.76
N ASP A 19 -8.54 14.39 20.02
CA ASP A 19 -7.70 15.32 19.25
C ASP A 19 -7.73 14.96 17.75
N ALA A 20 -7.58 13.68 17.41
CA ALA A 20 -7.51 13.21 16.02
C ALA A 20 -8.85 13.41 15.28
N VAL A 21 -9.97 13.15 15.93
CA VAL A 21 -11.32 13.41 15.36
C VAL A 21 -11.50 14.91 15.11
N GLU A 22 -11.06 15.76 16.04
CA GLU A 22 -11.14 17.22 15.88
C GLU A 22 -10.23 17.73 14.74
N LEU A 23 -9.07 17.10 14.50
CA LEU A 23 -8.24 17.42 13.34
C LEU A 23 -8.98 17.12 12.03
N PHE A 24 -9.68 16.00 11.92
CA PHE A 24 -10.52 15.71 10.75
C PHE A 24 -11.67 16.72 10.55
N LYS A 25 -12.27 17.20 11.63
CA LYS A 25 -13.37 18.17 11.60
C LYS A 25 -12.91 19.61 11.35
N SER A 26 -11.60 19.87 11.39
CA SER A 26 -11.06 21.22 11.19
C SER A 26 -11.34 21.75 9.78
N ASP A 27 -11.79 23.00 9.69
CA ASP A 27 -11.93 23.72 8.42
C ASP A 27 -10.63 24.41 8.01
N ASP A 28 -9.67 24.57 8.93
CA ASP A 28 -8.36 25.15 8.65
C ASP A 28 -7.38 24.10 8.12
N ILE A 29 -7.59 23.71 6.87
CA ILE A 29 -6.80 22.70 6.18
C ILE A 29 -5.33 23.12 6.03
N PHE A 30 -5.06 24.42 5.88
CA PHE A 30 -3.68 24.90 5.68
C PHE A 30 -2.86 24.79 6.96
N SER A 31 -3.43 25.17 8.11
CA SER A 31 -2.75 24.97 9.41
C SER A 31 -2.56 23.49 9.73
N LEU A 32 -3.53 22.64 9.38
CA LEU A 32 -3.42 21.19 9.51
C LEU A 32 -2.26 20.65 8.64
N GLY A 33 -2.20 21.04 7.36
CA GLY A 33 -1.13 20.66 6.44
C GLY A 33 0.25 21.08 6.93
N LYS A 34 0.41 22.36 7.36
CA LYS A 34 1.68 22.84 7.95
C LYS A 34 2.11 22.05 9.17
N LEU A 35 1.17 21.67 10.04
CA LEU A 35 1.47 20.86 11.21
C LEU A 35 1.95 19.46 10.80
N ALA A 36 1.25 18.79 9.87
CA ALA A 36 1.63 17.49 9.38
C ALA A 36 2.97 17.50 8.63
N SER A 37 3.21 18.53 7.79
CA SER A 37 4.50 18.74 7.11
C SER A 37 5.65 18.88 8.12
N SER A 38 5.45 19.65 9.20
CA SER A 38 6.48 19.79 10.23
C SER A 38 6.82 18.47 10.93
N VAL A 39 5.85 17.56 11.08
CA VAL A 39 6.09 16.21 11.64
C VAL A 39 6.87 15.36 10.63
N ALA A 40 6.52 15.39 9.35
CA ALA A 40 7.25 14.68 8.30
C ALA A 40 8.69 15.18 8.17
N GLU A 41 8.90 16.50 8.14
CA GLU A 41 10.22 17.13 8.03
C GLU A 41 11.12 16.82 9.23
N LYS A 42 10.55 16.70 10.42
CA LYS A 42 11.31 16.28 11.61
C LYS A 42 11.81 14.84 11.50
N LYS A 43 11.09 13.95 10.76
CA LYS A 43 11.48 12.55 10.56
C LYS A 43 12.48 12.39 9.41
N ASN A 44 12.16 12.94 8.25
CA ASN A 44 12.82 12.63 6.97
C ASN A 44 13.40 13.88 6.26
N GLY A 45 13.44 15.03 6.94
CA GLY A 45 13.89 16.29 6.33
C GLY A 45 13.02 16.69 5.15
N GLN A 46 13.65 17.06 4.04
CA GLN A 46 12.98 17.41 2.79
C GLN A 46 12.92 16.23 1.81
N GLN A 47 13.37 15.06 2.23
CA GLN A 47 13.40 13.86 1.38
C GLN A 47 11.99 13.33 1.13
N VAL A 48 11.73 12.93 -0.11
CA VAL A 48 10.52 12.24 -0.55
C VAL A 48 10.94 11.02 -1.37
N PHE A 49 10.42 9.89 -0.97
CA PHE A 49 10.85 8.60 -1.46
C PHE A 49 9.97 8.10 -2.61
N PHE A 50 10.58 7.33 -3.51
CA PHE A 50 9.88 6.54 -4.53
C PHE A 50 10.71 5.30 -4.87
N ILE A 51 10.08 4.30 -5.51
CA ILE A 51 10.74 3.05 -5.90
C ILE A 51 10.44 2.71 -7.35
N ARG A 52 11.39 2.09 -8.06
CA ARG A 52 11.11 1.45 -9.35
C ARG A 52 10.45 0.11 -9.11
N ASN A 53 9.16 0.01 -9.33
CA ASN A 53 8.41 -1.22 -9.13
C ASN A 53 7.45 -1.53 -10.27
N ARG A 54 7.09 -2.80 -10.34
CA ARG A 54 6.06 -3.31 -11.23
C ARG A 54 5.00 -4.06 -10.42
N HIS A 55 3.74 -3.87 -10.79
CA HIS A 55 2.63 -4.63 -10.25
C HIS A 55 2.35 -5.86 -11.10
N ILE A 56 2.14 -6.99 -10.45
CA ILE A 56 1.67 -8.24 -11.07
C ILE A 56 0.43 -8.70 -10.32
N ASN A 57 -0.65 -8.87 -11.06
CA ASN A 57 -1.84 -9.51 -10.56
C ASN A 57 -1.90 -10.91 -11.21
N PRO A 58 -1.55 -11.99 -10.49
CA PRO A 58 -1.52 -13.34 -11.07
C PRO A 58 -2.88 -13.80 -11.55
N THR A 59 -3.94 -13.37 -10.88
CA THR A 59 -5.33 -13.66 -11.23
C THR A 59 -6.28 -12.62 -10.63
N ASN A 60 -7.44 -12.43 -11.26
CA ASN A 60 -8.60 -11.74 -10.69
C ASN A 60 -9.69 -12.70 -10.20
N ILE A 61 -9.50 -14.01 -10.38
CA ILE A 61 -10.43 -15.01 -9.86
C ILE A 61 -10.30 -15.06 -8.34
N CYS A 62 -11.43 -14.82 -7.64
CA CYS A 62 -11.42 -14.67 -6.19
C CYS A 62 -12.64 -15.33 -5.55
N VAL A 63 -12.41 -16.11 -4.49
CA VAL A 63 -13.50 -16.69 -3.68
C VAL A 63 -14.22 -15.66 -2.83
N ASN A 64 -13.56 -14.53 -2.52
CA ASN A 64 -14.17 -13.41 -1.83
C ASN A 64 -14.91 -12.50 -2.81
N ARG A 65 -16.09 -12.02 -2.40
CA ARG A 65 -16.94 -11.13 -3.19
C ARG A 65 -17.11 -9.77 -2.48
N CYS A 66 -15.97 -9.10 -2.25
CA CYS A 66 -15.98 -7.79 -1.60
C CYS A 66 -16.78 -6.79 -2.42
N ARG A 67 -17.76 -6.14 -1.81
CA ARG A 67 -18.73 -5.26 -2.48
C ARG A 67 -18.08 -4.02 -3.13
N PHE A 68 -16.92 -3.61 -2.64
CA PHE A 68 -16.15 -2.51 -3.21
C PHE A 68 -15.16 -2.93 -4.31
N CYS A 69 -14.99 -4.24 -4.58
CA CYS A 69 -13.95 -4.72 -5.48
C CYS A 69 -14.50 -4.86 -6.91
N ALA A 70 -14.12 -3.94 -7.79
CA ALA A 70 -14.45 -4.01 -9.22
C ALA A 70 -13.56 -4.99 -10.00
N PHE A 71 -12.46 -5.46 -9.40
CA PHE A 71 -11.47 -6.31 -10.05
C PHE A 71 -11.83 -7.80 -10.01
N SER A 72 -12.45 -8.28 -8.92
CA SER A 72 -12.71 -9.71 -8.72
C SER A 72 -13.68 -10.31 -9.73
N ARG A 73 -13.41 -11.55 -10.16
CA ARG A 73 -14.26 -12.36 -11.03
C ARG A 73 -14.47 -13.75 -10.44
N SER A 74 -15.57 -14.43 -10.82
CA SER A 74 -15.71 -15.87 -10.64
C SER A 74 -14.92 -16.61 -11.71
N LYS A 75 -14.53 -17.84 -11.43
CA LYS A 75 -13.95 -18.72 -12.45
C LYS A 75 -14.95 -18.92 -13.60
N GLY A 76 -14.50 -18.70 -14.84
CA GLY A 76 -15.32 -18.74 -16.04
C GLY A 76 -16.20 -17.51 -16.31
N GLU A 77 -16.17 -16.49 -15.45
CA GLU A 77 -16.82 -15.20 -15.69
C GLU A 77 -16.07 -14.42 -16.78
N GLU A 78 -16.79 -13.62 -17.58
CA GLU A 78 -16.18 -12.77 -18.60
C GLU A 78 -15.15 -11.82 -17.97
N GLY A 79 -13.96 -11.76 -18.58
CA GLY A 79 -12.83 -10.97 -18.06
C GLY A 79 -12.06 -11.65 -16.92
N ALA A 80 -12.41 -12.89 -16.52
CA ALA A 80 -11.58 -13.68 -15.63
C ALA A 80 -10.25 -14.07 -16.30
N PHE A 81 -9.14 -14.03 -15.57
CA PHE A 81 -7.84 -14.44 -16.07
C PHE A 81 -6.99 -15.10 -15.00
N GLU A 82 -6.06 -15.92 -15.45
CA GLU A 82 -5.02 -16.60 -14.68
C GLU A 82 -3.71 -16.43 -15.43
N LEU A 83 -2.61 -16.16 -14.74
CA LEU A 83 -1.27 -16.14 -15.33
C LEU A 83 -0.52 -17.40 -14.91
N THR A 84 0.18 -18.01 -15.86
CA THR A 84 1.18 -19.03 -15.55
C THR A 84 2.43 -18.39 -14.95
N ILE A 85 3.28 -19.20 -14.34
CA ILE A 85 4.56 -18.71 -13.78
C ILE A 85 5.46 -18.18 -14.92
N GLU A 86 5.41 -18.84 -16.08
CA GLU A 86 6.15 -18.43 -17.28
C GLU A 86 5.72 -17.03 -17.76
N GLU A 87 4.42 -16.77 -17.85
CA GLU A 87 3.88 -15.45 -18.22
C GLU A 87 4.26 -14.37 -17.20
N ILE A 88 4.31 -14.70 -15.90
CA ILE A 88 4.79 -13.77 -14.86
C ILE A 88 6.27 -13.43 -15.08
N ILE A 89 7.11 -14.42 -15.36
CA ILE A 89 8.53 -14.24 -15.66
C ILE A 89 8.72 -13.41 -16.95
N GLU A 90 7.98 -13.69 -18.00
CA GLU A 90 8.00 -12.93 -19.26
C GLU A 90 7.61 -11.47 -19.05
N LYS A 91 6.62 -11.20 -18.21
CA LYS A 91 6.23 -9.83 -17.85
C LYS A 91 7.33 -9.07 -17.10
N LEU A 92 8.14 -9.72 -16.29
CA LEU A 92 9.23 -9.09 -15.52
C LEU A 92 10.49 -8.89 -16.36
N GLN A 93 10.76 -9.76 -17.33
CA GLN A 93 12.01 -9.77 -18.12
C GLN A 93 12.37 -8.41 -18.74
N PRO A 94 11.45 -7.62 -19.34
CA PRO A 94 11.79 -6.34 -19.98
C PRO A 94 12.27 -5.26 -18.99
N TYR A 95 12.00 -5.43 -17.71
CA TYR A 95 12.29 -4.44 -16.66
C TYR A 95 13.44 -4.88 -15.73
N TYR A 96 14.00 -6.05 -15.99
CA TYR A 96 15.19 -6.52 -15.30
C TYR A 96 16.43 -6.07 -16.06
N SER A 97 17.27 -5.25 -15.44
CA SER A 97 18.60 -4.96 -15.99
C SER A 97 19.61 -5.99 -15.48
N ASP A 98 19.92 -6.96 -16.30
CA ASP A 98 21.19 -7.69 -16.15
C ASP A 98 22.32 -6.72 -16.53
N VAL A 99 23.32 -6.59 -15.67
CA VAL A 99 24.49 -5.71 -15.89
C VAL A 99 25.22 -6.04 -17.21
N SER A 100 25.04 -7.26 -17.74
CA SER A 100 25.60 -7.74 -19.00
C SER A 100 24.73 -7.45 -20.24
N ASN A 101 23.44 -7.11 -20.08
CA ASN A 101 22.53 -6.91 -21.20
C ASN A 101 21.41 -5.88 -20.83
N PRO A 102 21.67 -4.56 -21.00
CA PRO A 102 20.70 -3.54 -20.60
C PRO A 102 19.39 -3.67 -21.41
N PRO A 103 18.23 -3.50 -20.75
CA PRO A 103 16.92 -3.62 -21.40
C PRO A 103 16.74 -2.58 -22.51
N SER A 104 16.10 -3.01 -23.61
CA SER A 104 15.78 -2.17 -24.80
C SER A 104 14.51 -1.34 -24.66
N THR A 105 13.98 -1.15 -23.46
CA THR A 105 12.70 -0.44 -23.20
C THR A 105 12.90 1.05 -22.94
N PRO A 106 11.83 1.90 -23.05
CA PRO A 106 11.91 3.35 -22.75
C PRO A 106 12.44 3.70 -21.36
N PHE A 107 12.33 2.77 -20.39
CA PHE A 107 12.95 2.88 -19.07
C PHE A 107 14.48 2.79 -19.10
N SER A 108 15.07 2.41 -20.24
CA SER A 108 16.54 2.34 -20.45
C SER A 108 17.17 3.67 -20.89
N LYS A 109 16.38 4.72 -21.16
CA LYS A 109 16.92 5.99 -21.70
C LYS A 109 17.62 6.90 -20.67
N GLY A 110 17.67 6.54 -19.40
CA GLY A 110 18.29 7.39 -18.38
C GLY A 110 19.08 6.68 -17.28
N GLY A 111 19.03 5.37 -17.17
CA GLY A 111 19.70 4.70 -16.06
C GLY A 111 19.97 3.23 -16.31
N LYS A 112 21.12 2.76 -15.81
CA LYS A 112 21.59 1.39 -15.88
C LYS A 112 20.81 0.42 -14.99
N GLU A 113 19.59 0.76 -14.52
CA GLU A 113 18.95 0.05 -13.41
C GLU A 113 17.49 -0.27 -13.72
N GLY A 114 17.12 -1.56 -13.67
CA GLY A 114 15.77 -2.09 -13.78
C GLY A 114 14.91 -1.84 -12.55
N ILE A 115 13.74 -2.52 -12.46
CA ILE A 115 12.90 -2.47 -11.27
C ILE A 115 13.61 -3.06 -10.05
N ARG A 116 13.32 -2.49 -8.87
CA ARG A 116 13.83 -2.94 -7.57
C ARG A 116 12.85 -3.88 -6.87
N GLU A 117 11.57 -3.74 -7.18
CA GLU A 117 10.48 -4.44 -6.51
C GLU A 117 9.45 -4.95 -7.50
N VAL A 118 9.00 -6.18 -7.29
CA VAL A 118 7.74 -6.67 -7.85
C VAL A 118 6.69 -6.70 -6.75
N HIS A 119 5.56 -6.04 -7.00
CA HIS A 119 4.40 -6.04 -6.10
C HIS A 119 3.35 -7.04 -6.61
N ILE A 120 3.11 -8.12 -5.87
CA ILE A 120 2.24 -9.21 -6.26
C ILE A 120 1.05 -9.30 -5.32
N VAL A 121 -0.14 -9.00 -5.82
CA VAL A 121 -1.43 -9.17 -5.14
C VAL A 121 -2.47 -9.61 -6.15
N GLY A 122 -3.43 -10.44 -5.74
CA GLY A 122 -4.42 -10.96 -6.67
C GLY A 122 -5.68 -11.48 -5.99
N GLY A 123 -6.50 -12.17 -6.77
CA GLY A 123 -7.65 -12.90 -6.27
C GLY A 123 -7.23 -14.14 -5.49
N LEU A 124 -8.09 -14.60 -4.57
CA LEU A 124 -7.94 -15.87 -3.87
C LEU A 124 -8.47 -16.98 -4.76
N HIS A 125 -7.57 -17.60 -5.54
CA HIS A 125 -7.95 -18.56 -6.55
C HIS A 125 -8.42 -19.90 -5.94
N PRO A 126 -9.62 -20.42 -6.29
CA PRO A 126 -10.19 -21.60 -5.62
C PRO A 126 -9.40 -22.90 -5.85
N ASP A 127 -8.72 -23.02 -7.00
CA ASP A 127 -8.10 -24.28 -7.41
C ASP A 127 -6.56 -24.28 -7.30
N TRP A 128 -5.95 -23.13 -7.00
CA TRP A 128 -4.51 -23.09 -6.84
C TRP A 128 -4.09 -23.66 -5.49
N THR A 129 -3.06 -24.49 -5.53
CA THR A 129 -2.47 -25.07 -4.33
C THR A 129 -1.43 -24.13 -3.72
N PHE A 130 -1.06 -24.32 -2.48
CA PHE A 130 0.01 -23.55 -1.83
C PHE A 130 1.33 -23.67 -2.61
N GLU A 131 1.60 -24.86 -3.19
CA GLU A 131 2.78 -25.13 -3.99
C GLU A 131 2.92 -24.21 -5.22
N TYR A 132 1.80 -23.84 -5.87
CA TYR A 132 1.83 -22.85 -6.96
C TYR A 132 2.47 -21.52 -6.52
N TYR A 133 2.06 -21.01 -5.35
CA TYR A 133 2.57 -19.74 -4.82
C TYR A 133 4.04 -19.83 -4.43
N LEU A 134 4.47 -20.96 -3.87
CA LEU A 134 5.89 -21.21 -3.53
C LEU A 134 6.75 -21.28 -4.80
N ASN A 135 6.28 -21.97 -5.82
CA ASN A 135 6.96 -22.09 -7.11
C ASN A 135 7.05 -20.74 -7.83
N MET A 136 6.01 -19.91 -7.77
CA MET A 136 6.01 -18.56 -8.32
C MET A 136 7.12 -17.70 -7.67
N LEU A 137 7.17 -17.65 -6.32
CA LEU A 137 8.22 -16.88 -5.61
C LEU A 137 9.62 -17.39 -5.95
N SER A 138 9.82 -18.71 -5.91
CA SER A 138 11.11 -19.35 -6.20
C SER A 138 11.56 -19.11 -7.64
N ALA A 139 10.64 -19.17 -8.60
CA ALA A 139 10.94 -18.91 -10.02
C ALA A 139 11.39 -17.45 -10.24
N ILE A 140 10.69 -16.49 -9.61
CA ILE A 140 11.06 -15.07 -9.66
C ILE A 140 12.46 -14.87 -9.06
N LYS A 141 12.73 -15.37 -7.85
CA LYS A 141 14.03 -15.24 -7.20
C LYS A 141 15.15 -15.92 -7.96
N LYS A 142 14.89 -17.07 -8.55
CA LYS A 142 15.88 -17.79 -9.37
C LYS A 142 16.27 -17.01 -10.63
N LYS A 143 15.28 -16.35 -11.28
CA LYS A 143 15.51 -15.62 -12.53
C LYS A 143 15.99 -14.21 -12.29
N PHE A 144 15.55 -13.56 -11.21
CA PHE A 144 15.78 -12.15 -10.86
C PHE A 144 16.19 -12.02 -9.39
N PRO A 145 17.39 -12.46 -8.99
CA PRO A 145 17.78 -12.57 -7.58
C PRO A 145 17.80 -11.23 -6.84
N GLU A 146 18.06 -10.12 -7.54
CA GLU A 146 18.16 -8.78 -6.97
C GLU A 146 16.79 -8.09 -6.77
N ILE A 147 15.73 -8.61 -7.38
CA ILE A 147 14.39 -8.02 -7.23
C ILE A 147 13.80 -8.42 -5.88
N HIS A 148 13.36 -7.44 -5.10
CA HIS A 148 12.58 -7.69 -3.90
C HIS A 148 11.13 -8.08 -4.26
N ILE A 149 10.62 -9.12 -3.61
CA ILE A 149 9.24 -9.57 -3.77
C ILE A 149 8.41 -9.02 -2.62
N LYS A 150 7.54 -8.04 -2.93
CA LYS A 150 6.47 -7.57 -2.04
C LYS A 150 5.19 -8.28 -2.44
N ALA A 151 4.77 -9.28 -1.67
CA ALA A 151 3.63 -10.11 -2.05
C ALA A 151 2.73 -10.45 -0.88
N PHE A 152 1.49 -10.82 -1.22
CA PHE A 152 0.47 -11.37 -0.36
C PHE A 152 0.00 -10.45 0.78
N THR A 153 -1.20 -9.97 0.67
CA THR A 153 -1.91 -9.28 1.75
C THR A 153 -2.18 -10.24 2.92
N ALA A 154 -2.50 -9.71 4.09
CA ALA A 154 -2.89 -10.55 5.22
C ALA A 154 -4.09 -11.48 4.90
N VAL A 155 -4.98 -11.05 4.00
CA VAL A 155 -6.11 -11.86 3.54
C VAL A 155 -5.63 -13.07 2.72
N GLU A 156 -4.64 -12.85 1.84
CA GLU A 156 -4.01 -13.93 1.08
C GLU A 156 -3.23 -14.87 2.01
N ILE A 157 -2.50 -14.36 2.99
CA ILE A 157 -1.77 -15.20 3.98
C ILE A 157 -2.73 -16.10 4.76
N ASP A 158 -3.87 -15.56 5.23
CA ASP A 158 -4.88 -16.38 5.92
C ASP A 158 -5.45 -17.47 5.00
N TYR A 159 -5.70 -17.12 3.73
CA TYR A 159 -6.16 -18.07 2.73
C TYR A 159 -5.12 -19.17 2.47
N LEU A 160 -3.85 -18.80 2.29
CA LEU A 160 -2.74 -19.74 2.07
C LEU A 160 -2.52 -20.67 3.26
N SER A 161 -2.65 -20.17 4.50
CA SER A 161 -2.61 -21.00 5.70
C SER A 161 -3.73 -22.05 5.69
N ARG A 162 -4.95 -21.66 5.30
CA ARG A 162 -6.08 -22.58 5.24
C ARG A 162 -5.93 -23.68 4.17
N ILE A 163 -5.50 -23.33 2.96
CA ILE A 163 -5.35 -24.31 1.87
C ILE A 163 -4.15 -25.21 2.02
N SER A 164 -3.10 -24.77 2.73
CA SER A 164 -1.91 -25.58 3.02
C SER A 164 -2.09 -26.50 4.22
N GLY A 165 -3.05 -26.21 5.11
CA GLY A 165 -3.17 -26.88 6.42
C GLY A 165 -2.07 -26.53 7.43
N LEU A 166 -1.19 -25.59 7.10
CA LEU A 166 -0.13 -25.09 7.97
C LEU A 166 -0.68 -24.03 8.93
N ASN A 167 -0.08 -23.89 10.10
CA ASN A 167 -0.37 -22.73 10.94
C ASN A 167 0.22 -21.44 10.35
N LEU A 168 -0.13 -20.29 10.93
CA LEU A 168 0.26 -18.98 10.42
C LEU A 168 1.79 -18.79 10.37
N GLU A 169 2.50 -19.19 11.44
CA GLU A 169 3.95 -19.08 11.55
C GLU A 169 4.67 -19.94 10.48
N GLU A 170 4.24 -21.18 10.33
CA GLU A 170 4.75 -22.11 9.33
C GLU A 170 4.51 -21.58 7.90
N THR A 171 3.30 -21.05 7.64
CA THR A 171 2.96 -20.47 6.34
C THR A 171 3.89 -19.29 5.99
N LEU A 172 4.01 -18.32 6.88
CA LEU A 172 4.87 -17.14 6.67
C LEU A 172 6.36 -17.53 6.56
N SER A 173 6.83 -18.43 7.42
CA SER A 173 8.22 -18.91 7.38
C SER A 173 8.53 -19.64 6.08
N THR A 174 7.57 -20.43 5.56
CA THR A 174 7.73 -21.13 4.29
C THR A 174 7.76 -20.16 3.12
N LEU A 175 6.84 -19.19 3.07
CA LEU A 175 6.84 -18.14 2.04
C LEU A 175 8.14 -17.33 2.05
N LYS A 176 8.64 -16.96 3.24
CA LYS A 176 9.92 -16.25 3.40
C LYS A 176 11.10 -17.06 2.84
N LYS A 177 11.16 -18.37 3.13
CA LYS A 177 12.19 -19.27 2.58
C LYS A 177 12.16 -19.35 1.06
N HIS A 178 10.99 -19.18 0.43
CA HIS A 178 10.82 -19.22 -1.02
C HIS A 178 10.96 -17.84 -1.68
N GLY A 179 11.25 -16.78 -0.92
CA GLY A 179 11.62 -15.48 -1.48
C GLY A 179 10.66 -14.33 -1.19
N LEU A 180 9.68 -14.49 -0.31
CA LEU A 180 8.89 -13.36 0.19
C LEU A 180 9.79 -12.42 1.01
N ASP A 181 9.97 -11.17 0.57
CA ASP A 181 10.79 -10.17 1.26
C ASP A 181 9.95 -9.25 2.15
N VAL A 182 8.84 -8.71 1.62
CA VAL A 182 8.00 -7.70 2.27
C VAL A 182 6.53 -8.02 2.00
N MET A 183 5.63 -7.66 2.91
CA MET A 183 4.19 -7.79 2.69
C MET A 183 3.53 -6.41 2.49
N PRO A 184 2.58 -6.28 1.54
CA PRO A 184 1.75 -5.10 1.41
C PRO A 184 0.70 -5.01 2.53
N GLY A 185 0.16 -3.82 2.75
CA GLY A 185 -0.86 -3.58 3.80
C GLY A 185 -2.30 -3.89 3.42
N GLY A 186 -2.56 -4.32 2.19
CA GLY A 186 -3.91 -4.55 1.68
C GLY A 186 -4.73 -5.52 2.52
N GLY A 187 -6.06 -5.46 2.35
CA GLY A 187 -6.98 -6.28 3.14
C GLY A 187 -7.36 -5.69 4.52
N ALA A 188 -6.67 -4.64 4.98
CA ALA A 188 -7.02 -3.92 6.21
C ALA A 188 -8.38 -3.22 6.08
N GLU A 189 -8.64 -2.60 4.97
CA GLU A 189 -9.80 -1.78 4.63
C GLU A 189 -10.14 -0.79 5.75
N ILE A 190 -11.09 -1.11 6.60
CA ILE A 190 -11.41 -0.42 7.86
C ILE A 190 -11.64 -1.46 8.97
N PHE A 191 -11.15 -1.20 10.18
CA PHE A 191 -11.22 -2.19 11.28
C PHE A 191 -12.54 -2.20 12.05
N ASN A 192 -13.41 -1.18 11.85
CA ASN A 192 -14.75 -1.23 12.43
C ASN A 192 -15.54 -2.41 11.85
N SER A 193 -15.94 -3.35 12.71
CA SER A 193 -16.59 -4.61 12.29
C SER A 193 -17.94 -4.37 11.58
N LYS A 194 -18.70 -3.35 12.00
CA LYS A 194 -20.00 -3.02 11.38
C LYS A 194 -19.81 -2.50 9.94
N VAL A 195 -18.83 -1.62 9.74
CA VAL A 195 -18.48 -1.11 8.42
C VAL A 195 -17.90 -2.24 7.56
N ARG A 196 -16.96 -3.01 8.12
CA ARG A 196 -16.31 -4.14 7.45
C ARG A 196 -17.30 -5.19 6.95
N ASN A 197 -18.30 -5.56 7.77
CA ASN A 197 -19.35 -6.52 7.39
C ASN A 197 -20.25 -6.02 6.25
N ARG A 198 -20.33 -4.71 6.04
CA ARG A 198 -21.06 -4.13 4.90
C ARG A 198 -20.23 -4.09 3.63
N LEU A 199 -18.90 -4.03 3.73
CA LEU A 199 -17.97 -3.90 2.60
C LEU A 199 -17.46 -5.25 2.11
N CYS A 200 -17.07 -6.13 3.01
CA CYS A 200 -16.36 -7.37 2.71
C CYS A 200 -16.57 -8.44 3.80
N PRO A 201 -17.80 -8.94 3.96
CA PRO A 201 -18.13 -9.89 5.02
C PRO A 201 -17.32 -11.21 4.95
N GLU A 202 -16.83 -11.58 3.76
CA GLU A 202 -16.04 -12.80 3.54
C GLU A 202 -14.56 -12.65 3.92
N LYS A 203 -14.07 -11.40 4.08
CA LYS A 203 -12.69 -11.17 4.49
C LYS A 203 -12.48 -11.44 5.98
N ILE A 204 -11.24 -11.74 6.33
CA ILE A 204 -10.80 -11.84 7.74
C ILE A 204 -11.18 -10.60 8.55
N SER A 205 -11.35 -10.74 9.85
CA SER A 205 -11.62 -9.59 10.74
C SER A 205 -10.43 -8.63 10.83
N GLY A 206 -10.66 -7.43 11.34
CA GLY A 206 -9.58 -6.47 11.60
C GLY A 206 -8.57 -6.99 12.63
N GLU A 207 -9.05 -7.72 13.65
CA GLU A 207 -8.21 -8.36 14.66
C GLU A 207 -7.32 -9.46 14.06
N ARG A 208 -7.87 -10.28 13.14
CA ARG A 208 -7.10 -11.31 12.43
C ARG A 208 -6.05 -10.69 11.51
N TRP A 209 -6.38 -9.58 10.85
CA TRP A 209 -5.40 -8.83 10.05
C TRP A 209 -4.22 -8.34 10.91
N LEU A 210 -4.49 -7.76 12.08
CA LEU A 210 -3.46 -7.29 13.02
C LEU A 210 -2.60 -8.45 13.55
N GLU A 211 -3.21 -9.59 13.88
CA GLU A 211 -2.51 -10.83 14.31
C GLU A 211 -1.52 -11.33 13.24
N ILE A 212 -1.95 -11.34 11.96
CA ILE A 212 -1.09 -11.77 10.84
C ILE A 212 0.11 -10.82 10.67
N MET A 213 -0.13 -9.51 10.74
CA MET A 213 0.96 -8.52 10.66
C MET A 213 1.91 -8.64 11.85
N GLU A 214 1.38 -8.84 13.04
CA GLU A 214 2.21 -9.08 14.24
C GLU A 214 3.11 -10.31 14.09
N MET A 215 2.56 -11.41 13.58
CA MET A 215 3.32 -12.65 13.32
C MET A 215 4.39 -12.41 12.25
N ALA A 216 4.06 -11.74 11.15
CA ALA A 216 5.03 -11.38 10.11
C ALA A 216 6.19 -10.54 10.67
N HIS A 217 5.89 -9.54 11.50
CA HIS A 217 6.89 -8.71 12.17
C HIS A 217 7.80 -9.55 13.10
N GLY A 218 7.21 -10.48 13.86
CA GLY A 218 7.96 -11.40 14.73
C GLY A 218 8.94 -12.29 13.96
N LEU A 219 8.61 -12.63 12.72
CA LEU A 219 9.48 -13.38 11.80
C LEU A 219 10.47 -12.47 11.03
N GLY A 220 10.49 -11.16 11.32
CA GLY A 220 11.35 -10.19 10.65
C GLY A 220 10.93 -9.88 9.21
N ILE A 221 9.66 -10.11 8.84
CA ILE A 221 9.09 -9.67 7.58
C ILE A 221 8.53 -8.27 7.81
N LYS A 222 9.09 -7.27 7.11
CA LYS A 222 8.56 -5.90 7.14
C LYS A 222 7.28 -5.81 6.33
N THR A 223 6.38 -4.90 6.73
CA THR A 223 5.09 -4.75 6.07
C THR A 223 4.71 -3.29 5.89
N ASN A 224 3.75 -3.01 5.01
CA ASN A 224 3.05 -1.74 5.00
C ASN A 224 1.71 -1.88 5.74
N ALA A 225 1.14 -0.76 6.15
CA ALA A 225 -0.24 -0.68 6.63
C ALA A 225 -1.09 0.13 5.66
N THR A 226 -2.38 -0.17 5.55
CA THR A 226 -3.31 0.57 4.69
C THR A 226 -4.61 0.89 5.42
N MET A 227 -5.38 1.83 4.89
CA MET A 227 -6.77 2.09 5.25
C MET A 227 -7.53 2.48 3.99
N LEU A 228 -8.62 1.80 3.67
CA LEU A 228 -9.57 2.24 2.63
C LEU A 228 -10.52 3.26 3.26
N TYR A 229 -10.60 4.46 2.69
CA TYR A 229 -11.41 5.56 3.20
C TYR A 229 -12.23 6.24 2.10
N GLY A 230 -13.24 7.02 2.51
CA GLY A 230 -14.10 7.78 1.59
C GLY A 230 -15.30 6.97 1.08
N HIS A 231 -15.70 5.89 1.77
CA HIS A 231 -16.84 5.05 1.40
C HIS A 231 -18.05 5.25 2.32
N ILE A 232 -18.18 4.47 3.42
CA ILE A 232 -19.33 4.50 4.35
C ILE A 232 -18.89 4.64 5.81
N GLU A 233 -17.61 4.78 6.06
CA GLU A 233 -17.01 4.96 7.37
C GLU A 233 -17.15 6.41 7.86
N THR A 234 -16.96 6.59 9.17
CA THR A 234 -16.90 7.91 9.81
C THR A 234 -15.44 8.31 10.10
N TYR A 235 -15.20 9.58 10.45
CA TYR A 235 -13.89 10.01 10.93
C TYR A 235 -13.48 9.29 12.21
N GLU A 236 -14.41 8.96 13.07
CA GLU A 236 -14.19 8.16 14.27
C GLU A 236 -13.67 6.76 13.92
N ASP A 237 -14.20 6.13 12.86
CA ASP A 237 -13.75 4.83 12.36
C ASP A 237 -12.32 4.91 11.80
N ARG A 238 -12.00 5.97 11.03
CA ARG A 238 -10.63 6.21 10.53
C ARG A 238 -9.66 6.37 11.69
N VAL A 239 -10.01 7.16 12.69
CA VAL A 239 -9.16 7.40 13.88
C VAL A 239 -8.95 6.10 14.66
N ASP A 240 -9.99 5.31 14.89
CA ASP A 240 -9.88 4.02 15.58
C ASP A 240 -8.97 3.04 14.81
N HIS A 241 -9.05 3.03 13.49
CA HIS A 241 -8.15 2.27 12.63
C HIS A 241 -6.69 2.71 12.81
N LEU A 242 -6.40 4.00 12.69
CA LEU A 242 -5.06 4.55 12.88
C LEU A 242 -4.49 4.27 14.28
N LEU A 243 -5.32 4.37 15.32
CA LEU A 243 -4.89 4.08 16.69
C LEU A 243 -4.54 2.60 16.91
N LYS A 244 -5.27 1.67 16.29
CA LYS A 244 -4.95 0.24 16.32
C LYS A 244 -3.62 -0.04 15.60
N LEU A 245 -3.38 0.58 14.43
CA LEU A 245 -2.10 0.47 13.72
C LEU A 245 -0.95 1.04 14.56
N ARG A 246 -1.13 2.22 15.16
CA ARG A 246 -0.13 2.83 16.06
C ARG A 246 0.21 1.90 17.22
N GLY A 247 -0.80 1.28 17.83
CA GLY A 247 -0.60 0.33 18.93
C GLY A 247 0.19 -0.91 18.51
N LEU A 248 -0.07 -1.46 17.33
CA LEU A 248 0.73 -2.59 16.81
C LEU A 248 2.15 -2.15 16.47
N GLN A 249 2.33 -0.96 15.89
CA GLN A 249 3.66 -0.41 15.61
C GLN A 249 4.47 -0.17 16.89
N ASP A 250 3.85 0.31 17.97
CA ASP A 250 4.51 0.44 19.29
C ASP A 250 5.03 -0.90 19.79
N LYS A 251 4.31 -1.99 19.52
CA LYS A 251 4.67 -3.34 19.95
C LYS A 251 5.78 -3.95 19.10
N THR A 252 5.76 -3.73 17.79
CA THR A 252 6.56 -4.54 16.85
C THR A 252 7.58 -3.75 16.04
N GLY A 253 7.34 -2.47 15.75
CA GLY A 253 8.19 -1.67 14.87
C GLY A 253 8.28 -2.22 13.43
N GLY A 254 7.29 -3.02 12.98
CA GLY A 254 7.36 -3.75 11.72
C GLY A 254 6.77 -3.03 10.51
N PHE A 255 5.89 -2.05 10.71
CA PHE A 255 5.37 -1.23 9.61
C PHE A 255 6.42 -0.26 9.10
N GLN A 256 6.69 -0.28 7.81
CA GLN A 256 7.59 0.67 7.14
C GLN A 256 6.85 1.92 6.71
N ALA A 257 5.67 1.75 6.13
CA ALA A 257 4.86 2.84 5.62
C ALA A 257 3.36 2.61 5.87
N PHE A 258 2.63 3.72 5.95
CA PHE A 258 1.17 3.73 5.91
C PHE A 258 0.69 4.33 4.59
N VAL A 259 -0.24 3.63 3.93
CA VAL A 259 -0.81 4.02 2.63
C VAL A 259 -2.32 4.21 2.77
N PRO A 260 -2.83 5.44 2.88
CA PRO A 260 -4.26 5.72 2.79
C PRO A 260 -4.74 5.51 1.36
N LEU A 261 -5.77 4.68 1.18
CA LEU A 261 -6.33 4.28 -0.10
C LEU A 261 -7.68 4.95 -0.30
N ALA A 262 -7.77 5.89 -1.22
CA ALA A 262 -9.01 6.59 -1.53
C ALA A 262 -10.00 5.65 -2.26
N TYR A 263 -11.24 5.57 -1.78
CA TYR A 263 -12.26 4.73 -2.38
C TYR A 263 -12.67 5.21 -3.77
N HIS A 264 -12.77 4.28 -4.72
CA HIS A 264 -13.25 4.48 -6.08
C HIS A 264 -14.60 3.76 -6.28
N PRO A 265 -15.69 4.48 -6.61
CA PRO A 265 -17.05 3.94 -6.57
C PRO A 265 -17.51 3.21 -7.85
N LYS A 266 -16.75 3.26 -8.96
CA LYS A 266 -17.18 2.68 -10.22
C LYS A 266 -17.05 1.16 -10.24
N GLY A 267 -17.99 0.48 -10.88
CA GLY A 267 -17.92 -0.96 -11.12
C GLY A 267 -18.03 -1.84 -9.86
N ASN A 268 -18.61 -1.33 -8.77
CA ASN A 268 -18.78 -2.08 -7.52
C ASN A 268 -20.16 -1.84 -6.86
N ASP A 269 -20.49 -2.63 -5.84
CA ASP A 269 -21.82 -2.67 -5.21
C ASP A 269 -21.99 -1.69 -4.03
N VAL A 270 -20.96 -0.95 -3.64
CA VAL A 270 -21.05 0.03 -2.54
C VAL A 270 -21.62 1.34 -3.06
N GLY A 271 -21.28 1.72 -4.29
CA GLY A 271 -21.71 2.98 -4.90
C GLY A 271 -21.13 4.21 -4.19
N GLY A 272 -21.84 5.34 -4.29
CA GLY A 272 -21.42 6.60 -3.67
C GLY A 272 -20.64 7.51 -4.62
N SER A 273 -19.82 8.38 -4.04
CA SER A 273 -18.98 9.35 -4.77
C SER A 273 -17.51 9.13 -4.43
N PHE A 274 -16.62 9.64 -5.28
CA PHE A 274 -15.20 9.76 -4.96
C PHE A 274 -15.00 10.66 -3.72
N SER A 275 -13.98 10.38 -2.93
CA SER A 275 -13.51 11.30 -1.90
C SER A 275 -13.15 12.66 -2.53
N SER A 276 -13.32 13.74 -1.79
CA SER A 276 -12.85 15.05 -2.25
C SER A 276 -11.34 15.18 -2.00
N GLY A 277 -10.65 15.97 -2.83
CA GLY A 277 -9.22 16.27 -2.59
C GLY A 277 -8.96 16.89 -1.21
N ILE A 278 -9.95 17.60 -0.64
CA ILE A 278 -9.87 18.12 0.74
C ILE A 278 -9.87 16.98 1.77
N ASP A 279 -10.74 15.97 1.58
CA ASP A 279 -10.79 14.80 2.48
C ASP A 279 -9.52 13.94 2.34
N ASP A 280 -8.98 13.83 1.11
CA ASP A 280 -7.72 13.15 0.84
C ASP A 280 -6.55 13.81 1.59
N LEU A 281 -6.40 15.13 1.47
CA LEU A 281 -5.37 15.90 2.15
C LEU A 281 -5.51 15.85 3.68
N LYS A 282 -6.75 15.93 4.19
CA LYS A 282 -7.04 15.75 5.64
C LYS A 282 -6.63 14.36 6.11
N THR A 283 -6.96 13.32 5.35
CA THR A 283 -6.64 11.92 5.71
C THR A 283 -5.14 11.71 5.79
N ILE A 284 -4.37 12.22 4.83
CA ILE A 284 -2.91 12.16 4.86
C ILE A 284 -2.35 12.93 6.06
N ALA A 285 -2.80 14.18 6.27
CA ALA A 285 -2.29 15.02 7.35
C ALA A 285 -2.57 14.44 8.75
N VAL A 286 -3.81 13.96 8.98
CA VAL A 286 -4.18 13.35 10.26
C VAL A 286 -3.45 12.03 10.45
N SER A 287 -3.27 11.22 9.40
CA SER A 287 -2.50 9.98 9.47
C SER A 287 -1.06 10.24 9.89
N ARG A 288 -0.37 11.25 9.30
CA ARG A 288 0.99 11.64 9.70
C ARG A 288 1.08 12.05 11.17
N ILE A 289 0.08 12.78 11.67
CA ILE A 289 0.06 13.27 13.05
C ILE A 289 -0.25 12.15 14.05
N VAL A 290 -1.15 11.23 13.70
CA VAL A 290 -1.57 10.12 14.57
C VAL A 290 -0.54 8.99 14.59
N LEU A 291 0.02 8.64 13.43
CA LEU A 291 1.02 7.58 13.28
C LEU A 291 2.44 8.11 13.52
N ASP A 292 2.67 8.69 14.69
CA ASP A 292 3.95 9.30 15.07
C ASP A 292 5.13 8.31 15.11
N ASN A 293 4.84 7.02 15.19
CA ASN A 293 5.79 5.91 15.21
C ASN A 293 5.96 5.17 13.88
N VAL A 294 5.25 5.58 12.82
CA VAL A 294 5.45 5.08 11.45
C VAL A 294 6.29 6.09 10.67
N ASP A 295 7.36 5.63 10.01
CA ASP A 295 8.32 6.53 9.41
C ASP A 295 7.78 7.19 8.14
N HIS A 296 7.06 6.44 7.29
CA HIS A 296 6.61 6.95 6.00
C HIS A 296 5.09 6.95 5.84
N ILE A 297 4.56 8.02 5.24
CA ILE A 297 3.16 8.13 4.79
C ILE A 297 3.19 8.27 3.26
N THR A 298 2.59 7.30 2.58
CA THR A 298 2.59 7.25 1.13
C THR A 298 1.39 7.98 0.54
N ALA A 299 1.61 8.93 -0.37
CA ALA A 299 0.59 9.43 -1.27
C ALA A 299 0.52 8.52 -2.50
N TYR A 300 -0.43 7.59 -2.52
CA TYR A 300 -0.59 6.61 -3.59
C TYR A 300 -1.24 7.26 -4.82
N TRP A 301 -0.39 7.70 -5.76
CA TRP A 301 -0.82 8.54 -6.88
C TRP A 301 -1.80 7.88 -7.84
N ILE A 302 -1.85 6.55 -7.92
CA ILE A 302 -2.87 5.84 -8.70
C ILE A 302 -4.29 6.19 -8.24
N MET A 303 -4.51 6.26 -6.93
CA MET A 303 -5.83 6.56 -6.37
C MET A 303 -6.11 8.05 -6.23
N LEU A 304 -5.09 8.83 -5.88
CA LEU A 304 -5.23 10.27 -5.62
C LEU A 304 -5.14 11.12 -6.89
N GLY A 305 -4.52 10.58 -7.94
CA GLY A 305 -4.06 11.36 -9.09
C GLY A 305 -2.81 12.18 -8.77
N GLU A 306 -2.07 12.56 -9.82
CA GLU A 306 -0.77 13.20 -9.71
C GLU A 306 -0.80 14.53 -8.92
N LYS A 307 -1.81 15.38 -9.17
CA LYS A 307 -1.91 16.71 -8.53
C LYS A 307 -2.16 16.64 -7.03
N ILE A 308 -3.08 15.78 -6.59
CA ILE A 308 -3.35 15.61 -5.15
C ILE A 308 -2.17 14.92 -4.47
N SER A 309 -1.52 13.95 -5.13
CA SER A 309 -0.33 13.31 -4.58
C SER A 309 0.83 14.30 -4.41
N GLN A 310 1.06 15.20 -5.37
CA GLN A 310 2.03 16.28 -5.23
C GLN A 310 1.70 17.21 -4.07
N LEU A 311 0.44 17.68 -3.96
CA LEU A 311 0.00 18.53 -2.86
C LEU A 311 0.14 17.82 -1.51
N SER A 312 -0.06 16.51 -1.46
CA SER A 312 0.06 15.69 -0.24
C SER A 312 1.47 15.76 0.38
N LEU A 313 2.50 16.04 -0.42
CA LEU A 313 3.87 16.25 0.06
C LEU A 313 4.00 17.49 0.98
N LEU A 314 3.08 18.45 0.86
CA LEU A 314 2.96 19.60 1.73
C LEU A 314 2.00 19.36 2.91
N PHE A 315 1.40 18.16 2.96
CA PHE A 315 0.46 17.70 3.98
C PHE A 315 0.99 16.51 4.78
N GLY A 316 2.29 16.26 4.76
CA GLY A 316 2.94 15.25 5.59
C GLY A 316 3.16 13.89 4.92
N ALA A 317 2.81 13.71 3.64
CA ALA A 317 3.32 12.58 2.87
C ALA A 317 4.80 12.78 2.56
N ASP A 318 5.54 11.70 2.51
CA ASP A 318 6.98 11.66 2.20
C ASP A 318 7.38 10.48 1.31
N ASP A 319 6.38 9.83 0.69
CA ASP A 319 6.59 8.74 -0.28
C ASP A 319 5.51 8.81 -1.36
N LEU A 320 5.90 8.69 -2.64
CA LEU A 320 4.99 8.65 -3.80
C LEU A 320 4.74 7.22 -4.31
N SER A 321 5.02 6.19 -3.49
CA SER A 321 4.99 4.80 -3.89
C SER A 321 6.08 4.48 -4.93
N GLY A 322 5.77 4.41 -6.20
CA GLY A 322 6.76 4.10 -7.21
C GLY A 322 6.25 4.24 -8.63
N THR A 323 7.00 3.68 -9.58
CA THR A 323 6.69 3.72 -11.02
C THR A 323 5.39 2.99 -11.36
N ILE A 324 5.02 1.97 -10.60
CA ILE A 324 3.75 1.23 -10.65
C ILE A 324 3.34 0.89 -12.10
N ILE A 325 4.10 -0.01 -12.70
CA ILE A 325 3.79 -0.44 -14.06
C ILE A 325 2.65 -1.48 -14.00
N GLU A 326 1.56 -1.25 -14.75
CA GLU A 326 0.45 -2.18 -14.95
C GLU A 326 -0.45 -2.40 -13.70
N GLU A 327 -0.82 -1.33 -12.97
CA GLU A 327 -1.81 -1.41 -11.90
C GLU A 327 -3.23 -1.61 -12.49
N LYS A 328 -3.90 -2.71 -12.14
CA LYS A 328 -5.20 -3.09 -12.69
C LYS A 328 -6.36 -2.95 -11.71
N ILE A 329 -6.09 -3.05 -10.40
CA ILE A 329 -7.15 -3.16 -9.38
C ILE A 329 -7.92 -1.84 -9.28
N THR A 330 -7.21 -0.73 -9.13
CA THR A 330 -7.81 0.60 -8.99
C THR A 330 -8.37 1.12 -10.31
N HIS A 331 -7.70 0.82 -11.44
CA HIS A 331 -8.21 1.17 -12.76
C HIS A 331 -9.53 0.44 -13.08
N SER A 332 -9.70 -0.80 -12.63
CA SER A 332 -10.99 -1.50 -12.72
C SER A 332 -12.11 -0.79 -11.95
N ALA A 333 -11.78 -0.08 -10.87
CA ALA A 333 -12.72 0.74 -10.10
C ALA A 333 -12.86 2.18 -10.64
N GLY A 334 -12.27 2.49 -11.79
CA GLY A 334 -12.44 3.76 -12.51
C GLY A 334 -11.43 4.84 -12.16
N ALA A 335 -10.23 4.50 -11.70
CA ALA A 335 -9.12 5.46 -11.61
C ALA A 335 -8.83 6.07 -12.99
N LEU A 336 -8.50 7.36 -13.00
CA LEU A 336 -8.20 8.13 -14.21
C LEU A 336 -6.72 8.52 -14.29
N SER A 337 -5.91 8.08 -13.34
CA SER A 337 -4.46 8.30 -13.33
C SER A 337 -3.77 7.56 -14.48
N SER A 338 -2.53 7.94 -14.78
CA SER A 338 -1.69 7.20 -15.72
C SER A 338 -1.51 5.75 -15.28
N GLU A 339 -1.23 4.83 -16.21
CA GLU A 339 -0.95 3.43 -15.89
C GLU A 339 0.47 3.21 -15.33
N SER A 340 1.34 4.20 -15.47
CA SER A 340 2.70 4.21 -14.94
C SER A 340 3.26 5.64 -14.92
N MET A 341 4.26 5.90 -14.07
CA MET A 341 5.13 7.06 -14.11
C MET A 341 6.59 6.64 -14.20
N THR A 342 7.41 7.41 -14.92
CA THR A 342 8.85 7.21 -14.94
C THR A 342 9.51 7.77 -13.67
N PRO A 343 10.74 7.35 -13.31
CA PRO A 343 11.50 7.96 -12.22
C PRO A 343 11.70 9.47 -12.39
N GLU A 344 11.86 9.93 -13.64
CA GLU A 344 12.02 11.35 -13.97
C GLU A 344 10.74 12.14 -13.71
N GLU A 345 9.56 11.60 -14.05
CA GLU A 345 8.26 12.22 -13.77
C GLU A 345 7.99 12.28 -12.26
N LEU A 346 8.26 11.19 -11.50
CA LEU A 346 8.18 11.18 -10.04
C LEU A 346 9.11 12.21 -9.42
N SER A 347 10.37 12.24 -9.86
CA SER A 347 11.35 13.22 -9.39
C SER A 347 10.93 14.66 -9.70
N HIS A 348 10.35 14.89 -10.89
CA HIS A 348 9.83 16.21 -11.26
C HIS A 348 8.70 16.66 -10.34
N LEU A 349 7.73 15.79 -10.04
CA LEU A 349 6.65 16.10 -9.11
C LEU A 349 7.19 16.48 -7.71
N ILE A 350 8.18 15.76 -7.24
CA ILE A 350 8.82 15.99 -5.93
C ILE A 350 9.57 17.33 -5.91
N ILE A 351 10.38 17.60 -6.93
CA ILE A 351 11.16 18.87 -7.06
C ILE A 351 10.22 20.07 -7.14
N MET A 352 9.15 19.96 -7.93
CA MET A 352 8.16 21.04 -8.07
C MET A 352 7.34 21.30 -6.81
N ALA A 353 7.33 20.36 -5.86
CA ALA A 353 6.80 20.56 -4.50
C ALA A 353 7.84 21.17 -3.53
N GLY A 354 9.05 21.49 -4.00
CA GLY A 354 10.14 22.02 -3.19
C GLY A 354 10.82 20.97 -2.31
N LYS A 355 10.72 19.70 -2.67
CA LYS A 355 11.26 18.56 -1.92
C LYS A 355 12.43 17.90 -2.68
N VAL A 356 13.13 16.99 -2.02
CA VAL A 356 14.29 16.27 -2.56
C VAL A 356 13.89 14.84 -2.89
N PRO A 357 13.93 14.42 -4.17
CA PRO A 357 13.61 13.04 -4.55
C PRO A 357 14.71 12.08 -4.10
N VAL A 358 14.29 10.94 -3.56
CA VAL A 358 15.19 9.84 -3.13
C VAL A 358 14.63 8.53 -3.67
N GLU A 359 15.39 7.88 -4.53
CA GLU A 359 15.05 6.52 -4.94
C GLU A 359 15.43 5.53 -3.83
N ARG A 360 14.52 4.60 -3.49
CA ARG A 360 14.67 3.62 -2.43
C ARG A 360 14.47 2.19 -2.92
N ASP A 361 14.93 1.24 -2.12
CA ASP A 361 14.54 -0.16 -2.23
C ASP A 361 13.25 -0.46 -1.41
N SER A 362 12.86 -1.76 -1.34
CA SER A 362 11.67 -2.20 -0.59
C SER A 362 11.82 -2.07 0.93
N PHE A 363 13.02 -1.82 1.44
CA PHE A 363 13.33 -1.63 2.86
C PHE A 363 13.63 -0.17 3.22
N TYR A 364 13.29 0.76 2.34
CA TYR A 364 13.56 2.20 2.48
C TYR A 364 15.05 2.56 2.57
N ARG A 365 15.94 1.72 2.03
CA ARG A 365 17.35 2.08 1.86
C ARG A 365 17.50 2.86 0.55
N GLU A 366 18.24 3.97 0.61
CA GLU A 366 18.59 4.77 -0.57
C GLU A 366 19.45 3.95 -1.54
N VAL A 367 19.20 4.07 -2.86
CA VAL A 367 19.88 3.31 -3.92
C VAL A 367 20.34 4.20 -5.06
#